data_736226f7a2ebc5e19ea4f3b7e301e257
#
_entry.id   736226f7a2ebc5e19ea4f3b7e301e257
#
_cell.length_a   1.000
_cell.length_b   1.000
_cell.length_c   1.000
_cell.angle_alpha   90.00
_cell.angle_beta   90.00
_cell.angle_gamma   90.00
#
_symmetry.space_group_name_H-M   'P 1'
#
loop_
_entity.id
_entity.type
_entity.pdbx_description
1 polymer ?
#
loop_
_entity_poly.entity_id
_entity_poly.type
_entity_poly.pdbx_seq_one_letter_code
_entity_poly.pdbx_strand_id
1 'polypeptide(L)'
;VRLFKAMLLLMLVVSIVPTLMVGWLSVSHTRELLVRDAQELAQERVKQLRLKAENFLGEPTDAVLGLARVPNFFSLPTEAQQMHLGAVLSQRREVLAITVFGPDGKRLPGLQAFSRHDVSPTALASHEERGRGLLESGMETLRYSDVVVAPNGAGPFVTVAFSVGEPVKGFISADLSLSGLRQMLEQERVGSTGFAYLTDRRGRLIVGGGGVGALGGDVSQRSPVAHLLQQLATTPDAELFHVGNFGEGRDAVVAAYTVLPETGWAIISEQPVEHAYHQVETMERRILLGLGAAILVALVLAALFSRTLTRPLKVFTEGALELARGKFGVEVKITQKNEVGELAQTFNYMSKQLLAYDLENRGLYESLEKGYLETIVALANSIDSKDAYTRGHSQRVGDVAVEIGRELNLTERELRQLQYGGILHDIGKIGIVESILCKQTKLTDQEMAIMREHPAIGDAIIGPVSFLGAVRACVRHHHERWDGTGYPDRLKGDDIPLLARIVGCADTFDACTSTRPYQKAMPLEKAMEILDTLTGAQLDPQVVAALRRVLAKKGVRLEGHRQPVKLAS
;
A
#
# COMPACT_ATOMS: atom_id res chain seq x y z
N VAL A 1 -15.58 0.46 1.81
CA VAL A 1 -14.39 1.34 1.73
C VAL A 1 -13.20 0.76 2.50
N ARG A 2 -13.39 0.23 3.74
CA ARG A 2 -12.29 -0.37 4.54
C ARG A 2 -11.72 -1.65 3.91
N LEU A 3 -12.57 -2.58 3.49
CA LEU A 3 -12.17 -3.85 2.86
C LEU A 3 -11.37 -3.62 1.56
N PHE A 4 -11.76 -2.61 0.80
CA PHE A 4 -11.14 -2.27 -0.48
C PHE A 4 -9.75 -1.64 -0.31
N LYS A 5 -9.60 -0.72 0.66
CA LYS A 5 -8.29 -0.16 1.04
C LYS A 5 -7.37 -1.26 1.57
N ALA A 6 -7.91 -2.19 2.36
CA ALA A 6 -7.18 -3.35 2.85
C ALA A 6 -6.71 -4.27 1.72
N MET A 7 -7.55 -4.52 0.71
CA MET A 7 -7.22 -5.35 -0.44
C MET A 7 -6.15 -4.71 -1.34
N LEU A 8 -6.23 -3.39 -1.58
CA LEU A 8 -5.20 -2.65 -2.31
C LEU A 8 -3.86 -2.64 -1.55
N LEU A 9 -3.91 -2.41 -0.23
CA LEU A 9 -2.75 -2.48 0.64
C LEU A 9 -2.15 -3.89 0.64
N LEU A 10 -2.98 -4.93 0.72
CA LEU A 10 -2.55 -6.32 0.65
C LEU A 10 -1.88 -6.64 -0.69
N MET A 11 -2.45 -6.21 -1.82
CA MET A 11 -1.84 -6.39 -3.14
C MET A 11 -0.47 -5.69 -3.26
N LEU A 12 -0.35 -4.45 -2.74
CA LEU A 12 0.92 -3.74 -2.70
C LEU A 12 1.94 -4.46 -1.80
N VAL A 13 1.53 -4.91 -0.62
CA VAL A 13 2.40 -5.66 0.31
C VAL A 13 2.84 -6.99 -0.31
N VAL A 14 1.92 -7.76 -0.88
CA VAL A 14 2.20 -9.05 -1.53
C VAL A 14 3.10 -8.90 -2.75
N SER A 15 3.05 -7.77 -3.46
CA SER A 15 3.92 -7.50 -4.61
C SER A 15 5.28 -6.91 -4.21
N ILE A 16 5.29 -5.91 -3.33
CA ILE A 16 6.51 -5.16 -2.98
C ILE A 16 7.41 -5.95 -2.02
N VAL A 17 6.84 -6.58 -0.99
CA VAL A 17 7.64 -7.27 0.03
C VAL A 17 8.45 -8.43 -0.54
N PRO A 18 7.89 -9.36 -1.34
CA PRO A 18 8.67 -10.42 -1.98
C PRO A 18 9.70 -9.87 -2.97
N THR A 19 9.36 -8.82 -3.73
CA THR A 19 10.28 -8.20 -4.68
C THR A 19 11.49 -7.58 -3.96
N LEU A 20 11.26 -6.88 -2.85
CA LEU A 20 12.33 -6.34 -2.00
C LEU A 20 13.16 -7.44 -1.37
N MET A 21 12.52 -8.49 -0.86
CA MET A 21 13.19 -9.64 -0.24
C MET A 21 14.06 -10.40 -1.24
N VAL A 22 13.55 -10.71 -2.42
CA VAL A 22 14.30 -11.36 -3.49
C VAL A 22 15.44 -10.46 -3.98
N GLY A 23 15.20 -9.14 -4.14
CA GLY A 23 16.22 -8.19 -4.51
C GLY A 23 17.34 -8.12 -3.48
N TRP A 24 17.03 -8.02 -2.20
CA TRP A 24 18.02 -8.02 -1.12
C TRP A 24 18.82 -9.34 -1.05
N LEU A 25 18.13 -10.48 -1.14
CA LEU A 25 18.76 -11.80 -1.14
C LEU A 25 19.68 -11.96 -2.35
N SER A 26 19.26 -11.52 -3.52
CA SER A 26 20.04 -11.55 -4.75
C SER A 26 21.30 -10.69 -4.66
N VAL A 27 21.18 -9.46 -4.14
CA VAL A 27 22.33 -8.56 -3.95
C VAL A 27 23.32 -9.18 -2.96
N SER A 28 22.86 -9.63 -1.79
CA SER A 28 23.74 -10.19 -0.75
C SER A 28 24.45 -11.45 -1.22
N HIS A 29 23.74 -12.37 -1.85
CA HIS A 29 24.31 -13.63 -2.35
C HIS A 29 25.28 -13.39 -3.51
N THR A 30 24.91 -12.53 -4.47
CA THR A 30 25.79 -12.22 -5.61
C THR A 30 27.05 -11.51 -5.16
N ARG A 31 26.96 -10.59 -4.19
CA ARG A 31 28.10 -9.91 -3.61
C ARG A 31 29.09 -10.91 -2.99
N GLU A 32 28.58 -11.84 -2.18
CA GLU A 32 29.40 -12.86 -1.53
C GLU A 32 30.12 -13.74 -2.55
N LEU A 33 29.41 -14.20 -3.59
CA LEU A 33 30.00 -14.99 -4.68
C LEU A 33 31.09 -14.22 -5.43
N LEU A 34 30.82 -12.99 -5.85
CA LEU A 34 31.80 -12.21 -6.62
C LEU A 34 33.04 -11.85 -5.80
N VAL A 35 32.88 -11.57 -4.49
CA VAL A 35 34.00 -11.35 -3.59
C VAL A 35 34.85 -12.61 -3.49
N ARG A 36 34.22 -13.76 -3.32
CA ARG A 36 34.90 -15.08 -3.27
C ARG A 36 35.63 -15.40 -4.57
N ASP A 37 34.97 -15.18 -5.72
CA ASP A 37 35.59 -15.39 -7.04
C ASP A 37 36.82 -14.52 -7.24
N ALA A 38 36.76 -13.24 -6.83
CA ALA A 38 37.90 -12.33 -6.91
C ALA A 38 39.07 -12.78 -6.04
N GLN A 39 38.80 -13.32 -4.83
CA GLN A 39 39.80 -13.88 -3.93
C GLN A 39 40.39 -15.18 -4.49
N GLU A 40 39.57 -16.08 -5.02
CA GLU A 40 40.04 -17.32 -5.65
C GLU A 40 40.94 -17.04 -6.87
N LEU A 41 40.56 -16.04 -7.70
CA LEU A 41 41.38 -15.60 -8.83
C LEU A 41 42.74 -15.04 -8.37
N ALA A 42 42.76 -14.22 -7.31
CA ALA A 42 43.99 -13.69 -6.74
C ALA A 42 44.89 -14.81 -6.20
N GLN A 43 44.28 -15.81 -5.56
CA GLN A 43 44.94 -17.00 -5.05
C GLN A 43 45.63 -17.79 -6.16
N GLU A 44 44.87 -18.13 -7.19
CA GLU A 44 45.38 -18.93 -8.31
C GLU A 44 46.54 -18.21 -9.01
N ARG A 45 46.39 -16.89 -9.17
CA ARG A 45 47.45 -16.07 -9.80
C ARG A 45 48.77 -16.07 -9.02
N VAL A 46 48.71 -15.92 -7.68
CA VAL A 46 49.91 -15.94 -6.84
C VAL A 46 50.57 -17.31 -6.89
N LYS A 47 49.80 -18.43 -6.93
CA LYS A 47 50.36 -19.77 -7.13
C LYS A 47 51.11 -19.89 -8.46
N GLN A 48 50.53 -19.36 -9.56
CA GLN A 48 51.19 -19.39 -10.87
C GLN A 48 52.47 -18.53 -10.88
N LEU A 49 52.43 -17.36 -10.24
CA LEU A 49 53.62 -16.50 -10.11
C LEU A 49 54.71 -17.16 -9.28
N ARG A 50 54.33 -17.88 -8.20
CA ARG A 50 55.30 -18.68 -7.42
C ARG A 50 56.01 -19.72 -8.29
N LEU A 51 55.24 -20.52 -9.04
CA LEU A 51 55.82 -21.54 -9.92
C LEU A 51 56.78 -20.92 -10.98
N LYS A 52 56.37 -19.79 -11.57
CA LYS A 52 57.21 -19.07 -12.53
C LYS A 52 58.48 -18.54 -11.89
N ALA A 53 58.42 -18.02 -10.66
CA ALA A 53 59.60 -17.50 -9.95
C ALA A 53 60.51 -18.63 -9.47
N GLU A 54 59.97 -19.72 -8.98
CA GLU A 54 60.74 -20.93 -8.60
C GLU A 54 61.47 -21.50 -9.82
N ASN A 55 60.81 -21.65 -10.97
CA ASN A 55 61.47 -22.12 -12.21
C ASN A 55 62.53 -21.15 -12.69
N PHE A 56 62.25 -19.82 -12.62
CA PHE A 56 63.23 -18.79 -13.04
C PHE A 56 64.50 -18.81 -12.19
N LEU A 57 64.38 -19.06 -10.89
CA LEU A 57 65.53 -19.15 -9.98
C LEU A 57 66.19 -20.52 -10.06
N GLY A 58 65.42 -21.58 -10.19
CA GLY A 58 65.88 -22.96 -10.20
C GLY A 58 66.79 -23.29 -11.40
N GLU A 59 66.38 -22.91 -12.64
CA GLU A 59 67.13 -23.27 -13.84
C GLU A 59 68.60 -22.74 -13.82
N PRO A 60 68.90 -21.46 -13.53
CA PRO A 60 70.28 -21.03 -13.46
C PRO A 60 71.03 -21.56 -12.23
N THR A 61 70.31 -21.75 -11.10
CA THR A 61 70.89 -22.37 -9.90
C THR A 61 71.32 -23.83 -10.17
N ASP A 62 70.44 -24.63 -10.82
CA ASP A 62 70.74 -26.00 -11.21
C ASP A 62 71.92 -26.09 -12.19
N ALA A 63 72.04 -25.14 -13.11
CA ALA A 63 73.15 -25.08 -14.03
C ALA A 63 74.50 -24.86 -13.29
N VAL A 64 74.48 -23.96 -12.28
CA VAL A 64 75.67 -23.72 -11.44
C VAL A 64 75.92 -24.95 -10.53
N LEU A 65 74.91 -25.54 -9.92
CA LEU A 65 75.02 -26.82 -9.13
C LEU A 65 75.55 -27.97 -9.98
N GLY A 66 75.28 -27.93 -11.31
CA GLY A 66 75.82 -28.88 -12.26
C GLY A 66 77.35 -28.93 -12.23
N LEU A 67 78.02 -27.83 -11.89
CA LEU A 67 79.49 -27.82 -11.71
C LEU A 67 79.95 -28.76 -10.57
N ALA A 68 79.21 -28.90 -9.50
CA ALA A 68 79.47 -29.84 -8.40
C ALA A 68 79.37 -31.31 -8.82
N ARG A 69 78.60 -31.60 -9.89
CA ARG A 69 78.40 -32.93 -10.45
C ARG A 69 79.49 -33.33 -11.45
N VAL A 70 80.36 -32.37 -11.84
CA VAL A 70 81.51 -32.70 -12.70
C VAL A 70 82.47 -33.58 -11.93
N PRO A 71 82.79 -34.84 -12.40
CA PRO A 71 83.66 -35.72 -11.68
C PRO A 71 85.02 -35.07 -11.43
N ASN A 72 85.44 -35.09 -10.17
CA ASN A 72 86.76 -34.60 -9.73
C ASN A 72 86.99 -33.09 -10.13
N PHE A 73 85.95 -32.22 -10.20
CA PHE A 73 86.04 -30.82 -10.64
C PHE A 73 87.27 -30.13 -10.02
N PHE A 74 87.48 -30.22 -8.72
CA PHE A 74 88.55 -29.54 -8.01
C PHE A 74 89.94 -30.15 -8.29
N SER A 75 90.03 -31.29 -8.96
CA SER A 75 91.28 -32.01 -9.35
C SER A 75 91.58 -31.81 -10.85
N LEU A 76 90.71 -31.18 -11.59
CA LEU A 76 90.91 -30.89 -13.01
C LEU A 76 91.94 -29.77 -13.20
N PRO A 77 92.67 -29.75 -14.36
CA PRO A 77 93.50 -28.59 -14.75
C PRO A 77 92.67 -27.32 -14.76
N THR A 78 93.29 -26.18 -14.39
CA THR A 78 92.58 -24.90 -14.31
C THR A 78 91.89 -24.52 -15.61
N GLU A 79 92.47 -24.85 -16.76
CA GLU A 79 91.85 -24.60 -18.09
C GLU A 79 90.56 -25.34 -18.32
N ALA A 80 90.49 -26.64 -17.86
CA ALA A 80 89.30 -27.45 -17.95
C ALA A 80 88.23 -26.96 -16.99
N GLN A 81 88.59 -26.50 -15.80
CA GLN A 81 87.70 -25.89 -14.86
C GLN A 81 87.09 -24.57 -15.46
N GLN A 82 87.97 -23.71 -16.04
CA GLN A 82 87.49 -22.45 -16.72
C GLN A 82 86.54 -22.73 -17.88
N MET A 83 86.80 -23.84 -18.64
CA MET A 83 85.92 -24.22 -19.73
C MET A 83 84.52 -24.60 -19.22
N HIS A 84 84.42 -25.34 -18.11
CA HIS A 84 83.12 -25.63 -17.47
C HIS A 84 82.43 -24.41 -16.95
N LEU A 85 83.12 -23.47 -16.30
CA LEU A 85 82.54 -22.17 -15.89
C LEU A 85 82.04 -21.38 -17.08
N GLY A 86 82.85 -21.29 -18.16
CA GLY A 86 82.48 -20.61 -19.40
C GLY A 86 81.25 -21.23 -20.09
N ALA A 87 81.11 -22.57 -20.02
CA ALA A 87 79.97 -23.27 -20.57
C ALA A 87 78.69 -22.88 -19.85
N VAL A 88 78.65 -22.82 -18.52
CA VAL A 88 77.49 -22.40 -17.74
C VAL A 88 77.11 -20.95 -18.08
N LEU A 89 78.10 -20.03 -18.12
CA LEU A 89 77.86 -18.62 -18.44
C LEU A 89 77.38 -18.40 -19.89
N SER A 90 77.78 -19.24 -20.83
CA SER A 90 77.33 -19.15 -22.23
C SER A 90 75.90 -19.73 -22.41
N GLN A 91 75.54 -20.71 -21.65
CA GLN A 91 74.22 -21.38 -21.72
C GLN A 91 73.16 -20.62 -20.96
N ARG A 92 73.50 -19.94 -19.85
CA ARG A 92 72.57 -19.25 -18.97
C ARG A 92 72.95 -17.77 -18.82
N ARG A 93 72.20 -16.92 -19.50
CA ARG A 93 72.40 -15.44 -19.49
C ARG A 93 72.11 -14.82 -18.10
N GLU A 94 71.34 -15.52 -17.29
CA GLU A 94 70.98 -15.12 -15.93
C GLU A 94 72.18 -15.21 -14.99
N VAL A 95 73.16 -16.06 -15.28
CA VAL A 95 74.41 -16.19 -14.50
C VAL A 95 75.37 -15.09 -14.89
N LEU A 96 75.67 -14.16 -13.97
CA LEU A 96 76.52 -13.00 -14.22
C LEU A 96 78.00 -13.23 -13.94
N ALA A 97 78.26 -13.99 -12.85
CA ALA A 97 79.59 -14.30 -12.41
C ALA A 97 79.60 -15.66 -11.69
N ILE A 98 80.71 -16.39 -11.79
CA ILE A 98 80.94 -17.61 -11.00
C ILE A 98 82.33 -17.51 -10.43
N THR A 99 82.48 -17.80 -9.12
CA THR A 99 83.79 -17.86 -8.43
C THR A 99 83.93 -19.19 -7.67
N VAL A 100 85.07 -19.77 -7.73
CA VAL A 100 85.42 -21.03 -7.03
C VAL A 100 86.32 -20.71 -5.88
N PHE A 101 86.03 -21.28 -4.72
CA PHE A 101 86.80 -21.13 -3.50
C PHE A 101 87.32 -22.47 -3.06
N GLY A 102 88.52 -22.50 -2.47
CA GLY A 102 89.04 -23.65 -1.83
C GLY A 102 88.35 -24.00 -0.51
N PRO A 103 88.76 -25.17 0.13
CA PRO A 103 88.15 -25.54 1.39
C PRO A 103 88.44 -24.58 2.55
N ASP A 104 89.44 -23.72 2.39
CA ASP A 104 89.82 -22.66 3.33
C ASP A 104 89.02 -21.33 3.10
N GLY A 105 88.04 -21.34 2.18
CA GLY A 105 87.25 -20.18 1.84
C GLY A 105 87.97 -19.09 1.05
N LYS A 106 89.22 -19.35 0.60
CA LYS A 106 89.93 -18.42 -0.26
C LYS A 106 89.67 -18.72 -1.72
N ARG A 107 89.59 -17.67 -2.51
CA ARG A 107 89.41 -17.81 -3.95
C ARG A 107 90.55 -18.57 -4.58
N LEU A 108 90.25 -19.56 -5.41
CA LEU A 108 91.22 -20.24 -6.19
C LEU A 108 91.72 -19.38 -7.37
N PRO A 109 93.05 -19.21 -7.55
CA PRO A 109 93.62 -18.36 -8.61
C PRO A 109 93.16 -18.86 -9.99
N GLY A 110 92.68 -17.88 -10.85
CA GLY A 110 92.26 -18.18 -12.21
C GLY A 110 90.84 -18.78 -12.33
N LEU A 111 90.16 -19.16 -11.20
CA LEU A 111 88.85 -19.73 -11.22
C LEU A 111 87.73 -18.76 -10.89
N GLN A 112 87.64 -17.71 -11.69
CA GLN A 112 86.57 -16.71 -11.74
C GLN A 112 86.21 -16.45 -13.20
N ALA A 113 84.94 -16.53 -13.50
CA ALA A 113 84.41 -16.29 -14.83
C ALA A 113 83.25 -15.33 -14.77
N PHE A 114 83.13 -14.50 -15.79
CA PHE A 114 82.13 -13.42 -15.89
C PHE A 114 81.36 -13.50 -17.20
N SER A 115 80.13 -13.22 -17.14
CA SER A 115 79.32 -13.00 -18.34
C SER A 115 79.83 -11.74 -19.08
N ARG A 116 79.84 -11.80 -20.39
CA ARG A 116 80.31 -10.68 -21.25
C ARG A 116 79.36 -9.45 -21.26
N HIS A 117 78.24 -9.56 -20.52
CA HIS A 117 77.26 -8.51 -20.47
C HIS A 117 77.39 -7.68 -19.18
N ASP A 118 77.79 -6.43 -19.32
CA ASP A 118 77.61 -5.28 -18.39
C ASP A 118 77.64 -5.49 -16.87
N VAL A 119 78.69 -6.12 -16.35
CA VAL A 119 78.89 -6.15 -14.91
C VAL A 119 79.97 -5.10 -14.54
N SER A 120 79.55 -4.13 -13.71
CA SER A 120 80.46 -3.10 -13.22
C SER A 120 81.65 -3.66 -12.45
N PRO A 121 82.87 -3.19 -12.63
CA PRO A 121 84.06 -3.64 -11.87
C PRO A 121 83.88 -3.54 -10.35
N THR A 122 83.09 -2.59 -9.86
CA THR A 122 82.81 -2.39 -8.43
C THR A 122 81.80 -3.42 -7.89
N ALA A 123 80.84 -3.84 -8.70
CA ALA A 123 79.86 -4.91 -8.35
C ALA A 123 80.62 -6.26 -8.27
N LEU A 124 81.64 -6.45 -9.10
CA LEU A 124 82.45 -7.69 -9.11
C LEU A 124 83.43 -7.75 -7.93
N ALA A 125 83.98 -6.68 -7.44
CA ALA A 125 84.82 -6.64 -6.25
C ALA A 125 84.01 -7.09 -4.99
N SER A 126 82.77 -6.74 -4.91
CA SER A 126 81.85 -7.14 -3.82
C SER A 126 81.31 -8.58 -4.00
N HIS A 127 81.45 -9.19 -5.19
CA HIS A 127 80.98 -10.59 -5.42
C HIS A 127 81.74 -11.60 -4.57
N GLU A 128 83.10 -11.47 -4.55
CA GLU A 128 83.96 -12.34 -3.74
C GLU A 128 83.65 -12.23 -2.23
N GLU A 129 83.41 -10.99 -1.77
CA GLU A 129 83.08 -10.72 -0.38
C GLU A 129 81.69 -11.32 0.01
N ARG A 130 80.68 -11.18 -0.86
CA ARG A 130 79.36 -11.76 -0.67
C ARG A 130 79.40 -13.29 -0.65
N GLY A 131 80.10 -13.89 -1.64
CA GLY A 131 80.31 -15.35 -1.69
C GLY A 131 80.95 -15.86 -0.40
N ARG A 132 82.00 -15.18 0.08
CA ARG A 132 82.68 -15.55 1.34
C ARG A 132 81.77 -15.38 2.54
N GLY A 133 80.99 -14.29 2.65
CA GLY A 133 80.05 -14.09 3.75
C GLY A 133 78.94 -15.16 3.84
N LEU A 134 78.49 -15.69 2.70
CA LEU A 134 77.54 -16.81 2.68
C LEU A 134 78.18 -18.12 3.20
N LEU A 135 79.47 -18.33 2.92
CA LEU A 135 80.20 -19.51 3.35
C LEU A 135 80.49 -19.51 4.87
N GLU A 136 80.73 -18.37 5.46
CA GLU A 136 81.00 -18.20 6.90
C GLU A 136 79.74 -18.49 7.76
N SER A 137 78.53 -18.39 7.17
CA SER A 137 77.28 -18.59 7.91
C SER A 137 76.80 -20.06 8.01
N GLY A 138 77.55 -21.04 7.46
CA GLY A 138 77.30 -22.46 7.56
C GLY A 138 77.40 -23.25 6.23
N MET A 139 78.04 -24.43 6.21
CA MET A 139 78.65 -24.97 5.02
C MET A 139 77.93 -26.10 4.27
N GLU A 140 76.70 -26.46 4.63
CA GLU A 140 76.16 -27.73 4.11
C GLU A 140 74.98 -27.60 3.11
N THR A 141 74.50 -26.43 2.83
CA THR A 141 73.34 -26.25 1.97
C THR A 141 73.49 -25.06 1.00
N LEU A 142 72.74 -25.11 -0.12
CA LEU A 142 72.55 -23.99 -1.03
C LEU A 142 71.99 -22.78 -0.26
N ARG A 143 72.65 -21.62 -0.41
CA ARG A 143 72.21 -20.39 0.24
C ARG A 143 72.14 -19.24 -0.75
N TYR A 144 71.19 -18.36 -0.50
CA TYR A 144 71.00 -17.12 -1.24
C TYR A 144 71.40 -15.92 -0.36
N SER A 145 72.08 -14.94 -0.94
CA SER A 145 72.38 -13.70 -0.25
C SER A 145 71.17 -12.78 -0.19
N ASP A 146 71.28 -11.67 0.56
CA ASP A 146 70.41 -10.50 0.34
C ASP A 146 70.56 -10.03 -1.12
N VAL A 147 69.47 -9.47 -1.68
CA VAL A 147 69.47 -8.97 -3.05
C VAL A 147 70.28 -7.69 -3.12
N VAL A 148 71.14 -7.62 -4.11
CA VAL A 148 71.96 -6.44 -4.38
C VAL A 148 71.43 -5.72 -5.60
N VAL A 149 71.20 -4.41 -5.44
CA VAL A 149 70.84 -3.54 -6.56
C VAL A 149 72.09 -2.86 -7.05
N ALA A 150 72.49 -3.17 -8.27
CA ALA A 150 73.72 -2.58 -8.86
C ALA A 150 73.58 -1.07 -9.02
N PRO A 151 74.56 -0.24 -8.57
CA PRO A 151 74.49 1.22 -8.65
C PRO A 151 74.38 1.76 -10.07
N ASN A 152 74.79 0.98 -11.06
CA ASN A 152 74.90 1.41 -12.48
C ASN A 152 73.73 0.90 -13.35
N GLY A 153 72.56 0.51 -12.76
CA GLY A 153 71.40 0.12 -13.53
C GLY A 153 71.44 -1.33 -14.11
N ALA A 154 72.44 -2.15 -13.79
CA ALA A 154 72.52 -3.57 -14.24
C ALA A 154 71.44 -4.49 -13.64
N GLY A 155 70.44 -3.89 -12.95
CA GLY A 155 69.33 -4.64 -12.34
C GLY A 155 69.68 -5.28 -11.00
N PRO A 156 68.68 -5.85 -10.34
CA PRO A 156 68.85 -6.61 -9.11
C PRO A 156 69.48 -7.96 -9.42
N PHE A 157 70.32 -8.44 -8.51
CA PHE A 157 70.91 -9.78 -8.58
C PHE A 157 71.06 -10.37 -7.18
N VAL A 158 71.18 -11.67 -7.11
CA VAL A 158 71.37 -12.45 -5.87
C VAL A 158 72.60 -13.33 -6.03
N THR A 159 73.35 -13.46 -4.97
CA THR A 159 74.49 -14.39 -4.94
C THR A 159 74.03 -15.71 -4.35
N VAL A 160 74.28 -16.82 -5.04
CA VAL A 160 74.07 -18.18 -4.53
C VAL A 160 75.46 -18.79 -4.21
N ALA A 161 75.53 -19.57 -3.14
CA ALA A 161 76.76 -20.28 -2.78
C ALA A 161 76.40 -21.66 -2.20
N PHE A 162 77.26 -22.65 -2.51
CA PHE A 162 77.12 -24.04 -2.01
C PHE A 162 78.47 -24.74 -1.90
N SER A 163 78.51 -25.74 -1.05
CA SER A 163 79.68 -26.57 -0.89
C SER A 163 79.76 -27.72 -1.93
N VAL A 164 80.94 -28.17 -2.25
CA VAL A 164 81.17 -29.26 -3.22
C VAL A 164 82.05 -30.31 -2.61
N GLY A 165 81.56 -31.61 -2.66
CA GLY A 165 82.28 -32.81 -2.19
C GLY A 165 82.09 -33.08 -0.72
N GLU A 166 82.20 -34.42 -0.37
CA GLU A 166 82.24 -34.93 1.00
C GLU A 166 83.47 -35.72 1.19
N PRO A 167 84.48 -35.31 1.98
CA PRO A 167 84.48 -34.01 2.71
C PRO A 167 84.61 -32.83 1.76
N VAL A 168 84.17 -31.66 2.22
CA VAL A 168 84.15 -30.41 1.41
C VAL A 168 85.45 -30.13 0.74
N LYS A 169 85.48 -30.19 -0.60
CA LYS A 169 86.68 -29.92 -1.44
C LYS A 169 86.83 -28.47 -1.82
N GLY A 170 85.74 -27.70 -1.73
CA GLY A 170 85.67 -26.31 -2.01
C GLY A 170 84.25 -25.80 -2.11
N PHE A 171 84.10 -24.57 -2.53
CA PHE A 171 82.80 -23.90 -2.66
C PHE A 171 82.67 -23.22 -3.99
N ILE A 172 81.45 -23.09 -4.48
CA ILE A 172 81.15 -22.36 -5.68
C ILE A 172 80.11 -21.25 -5.31
N SER A 173 80.37 -20.03 -5.73
CA SER A 173 79.37 -18.96 -5.68
C SER A 173 79.08 -18.44 -7.08
N ALA A 174 77.83 -18.03 -7.30
CA ALA A 174 77.42 -17.41 -8.54
C ALA A 174 76.48 -16.22 -8.29
N ASP A 175 76.60 -15.17 -9.07
CA ASP A 175 75.62 -14.05 -9.09
C ASP A 175 74.60 -14.32 -10.16
N LEU A 176 73.32 -14.36 -9.76
CA LEU A 176 72.19 -14.56 -10.64
C LEU A 176 71.40 -13.26 -10.85
N SER A 177 71.21 -12.87 -12.10
CA SER A 177 70.44 -11.70 -12.46
C SER A 177 68.94 -11.93 -12.24
N LEU A 178 68.29 -11.01 -11.57
CA LEU A 178 66.85 -11.01 -11.38
C LEU A 178 66.13 -10.12 -12.41
N SER A 179 66.85 -9.61 -13.44
CA SER A 179 66.24 -8.71 -14.44
C SER A 179 65.10 -9.36 -15.25
N GLY A 180 65.23 -10.65 -15.59
CA GLY A 180 64.17 -11.39 -16.26
C GLY A 180 62.94 -11.62 -15.34
N LEU A 181 63.20 -11.92 -14.06
CA LEU A 181 62.13 -12.02 -13.06
C LEU A 181 61.38 -10.69 -12.87
N ARG A 182 62.14 -9.59 -12.86
CA ARG A 182 61.59 -8.23 -12.83
C ARG A 182 60.70 -7.99 -14.04
N GLN A 183 61.21 -8.22 -15.27
CA GLN A 183 60.45 -8.06 -16.50
C GLN A 183 59.17 -8.91 -16.52
N MET A 184 59.27 -10.14 -16.05
CA MET A 184 58.12 -11.06 -15.92
C MET A 184 57.05 -10.47 -14.99
N LEU A 185 57.41 -10.00 -13.78
CA LEU A 185 56.47 -9.42 -12.82
C LEU A 185 55.91 -8.08 -13.27
N GLU A 186 56.73 -7.25 -13.96
CA GLU A 186 56.25 -5.98 -14.54
C GLU A 186 55.23 -6.18 -15.67
N GLN A 187 55.33 -7.25 -16.43
CA GLN A 187 54.38 -7.62 -17.49
C GLN A 187 53.12 -8.26 -16.97
N GLU A 188 53.17 -8.87 -15.78
CA GLU A 188 51.99 -9.50 -15.15
C GLU A 188 51.05 -8.45 -14.57
N ARG A 189 49.95 -8.24 -15.28
CA ARG A 189 48.89 -7.34 -14.83
C ARG A 189 47.90 -8.11 -13.97
N VAL A 190 47.63 -7.63 -12.77
CA VAL A 190 46.61 -8.14 -11.86
C VAL A 190 45.33 -7.31 -12.07
N GLY A 191 44.40 -7.85 -12.87
CA GLY A 191 43.23 -7.08 -13.32
C GLY A 191 43.61 -5.88 -14.17
N SER A 192 42.94 -4.76 -13.98
CA SER A 192 43.20 -3.51 -14.75
C SER A 192 44.27 -2.64 -14.13
N THR A 193 44.46 -2.68 -12.82
CA THR A 193 45.30 -1.72 -12.06
C THR A 193 46.16 -2.38 -11.00
N GLY A 194 46.03 -3.68 -10.79
CA GLY A 194 46.83 -4.42 -9.84
C GLY A 194 48.18 -4.82 -10.40
N PHE A 195 49.09 -5.18 -9.55
CA PHE A 195 50.47 -5.55 -9.85
C PHE A 195 50.99 -6.61 -8.89
N ALA A 196 52.11 -7.22 -9.26
CA ALA A 196 52.80 -8.21 -8.44
C ALA A 196 54.23 -7.74 -8.14
N TYR A 197 54.75 -8.14 -6.97
CA TYR A 197 56.09 -7.82 -6.53
C TYR A 197 56.65 -8.89 -5.58
N LEU A 198 57.95 -8.89 -5.45
CA LEU A 198 58.71 -9.73 -4.53
C LEU A 198 59.30 -8.92 -3.40
N THR A 199 59.24 -9.45 -2.19
CA THR A 199 59.93 -8.91 -1.02
C THR A 199 60.82 -9.93 -0.36
N ASP A 200 61.87 -9.43 0.30
CA ASP A 200 62.67 -10.31 1.22
C ASP A 200 61.93 -10.52 2.56
N ARG A 201 62.55 -11.33 3.44
CA ARG A 201 62.03 -11.63 4.78
C ARG A 201 61.94 -10.41 5.71
N ARG A 202 62.54 -9.28 5.33
CA ARG A 202 62.53 -8.00 6.07
C ARG A 202 61.57 -7.00 5.49
N GLY A 203 60.82 -7.38 4.44
CA GLY A 203 59.90 -6.45 3.74
C GLY A 203 60.58 -5.45 2.82
N ARG A 204 61.79 -5.75 2.34
CA ARG A 204 62.47 -4.92 1.31
C ARG A 204 62.08 -5.40 -0.07
N LEU A 205 61.82 -4.47 -0.97
CA LEU A 205 61.42 -4.76 -2.34
C LEU A 205 62.59 -5.34 -3.16
N ILE A 206 62.43 -6.55 -3.65
CA ILE A 206 63.39 -7.22 -4.52
C ILE A 206 63.17 -6.86 -5.98
N VAL A 207 61.99 -7.14 -6.45
CA VAL A 207 61.50 -6.79 -7.80
C VAL A 207 60.02 -6.49 -7.74
N GLY A 208 59.51 -5.65 -8.61
CA GLY A 208 58.08 -5.37 -8.63
C GLY A 208 57.69 -4.45 -9.78
N GLY A 209 56.40 -4.55 -10.13
CA GLY A 209 55.72 -3.68 -11.08
C GLY A 209 54.89 -2.61 -10.39
N GLY A 210 54.27 -1.71 -11.15
CA GLY A 210 53.23 -0.83 -10.69
C GLY A 210 53.60 0.31 -9.74
N GLY A 211 54.91 0.65 -9.62
CA GLY A 211 55.32 1.78 -8.77
C GLY A 211 55.28 1.49 -7.25
N VAL A 212 55.46 0.22 -6.85
CA VAL A 212 55.47 -0.23 -5.43
C VAL A 212 56.52 0.53 -4.60
N GLY A 213 57.66 0.86 -5.22
CA GLY A 213 58.75 1.58 -4.58
C GLY A 213 60.06 1.42 -5.36
N ALA A 214 61.15 2.00 -4.82
CA ALA A 214 62.51 1.76 -5.36
C ALA A 214 63.00 0.35 -4.98
N LEU A 215 63.76 -0.26 -5.87
CA LEU A 215 64.39 -1.56 -5.60
C LEU A 215 65.27 -1.47 -4.35
N GLY A 216 65.19 -2.44 -3.45
CA GLY A 216 65.85 -2.43 -2.16
C GLY A 216 65.20 -1.54 -1.10
N GLY A 217 64.18 -0.80 -1.49
CA GLY A 217 63.41 0.06 -0.56
C GLY A 217 62.52 -0.73 0.41
N ASP A 218 62.27 -0.16 1.58
CA ASP A 218 61.41 -0.75 2.59
C ASP A 218 59.95 -0.55 2.21
N VAL A 219 59.21 -1.66 2.07
CA VAL A 219 57.78 -1.74 1.79
C VAL A 219 57.01 -2.41 2.90
N SER A 220 57.60 -2.56 4.09
CA SER A 220 57.00 -3.22 5.27
C SER A 220 55.72 -2.55 5.77
N GLN A 221 55.53 -1.25 5.45
CA GLN A 221 54.36 -0.48 5.82
C GLN A 221 53.15 -0.78 4.92
N ARG A 222 53.33 -1.47 3.80
CA ARG A 222 52.17 -1.91 2.99
C ARG A 222 51.40 -2.97 3.72
N SER A 223 50.08 -2.83 3.83
CA SER A 223 49.22 -3.70 4.64
C SER A 223 49.39 -5.19 4.36
N PRO A 224 49.51 -5.67 3.09
CA PRO A 224 49.79 -7.08 2.81
C PRO A 224 51.16 -7.55 3.32
N VAL A 225 52.20 -6.67 3.19
CA VAL A 225 53.57 -6.99 3.64
C VAL A 225 53.66 -6.97 5.16
N ALA A 226 53.04 -5.98 5.82
CA ALA A 226 52.95 -5.94 7.29
C ALA A 226 52.32 -7.20 7.86
N HIS A 227 51.20 -7.62 7.27
CA HIS A 227 50.52 -8.86 7.67
C HIS A 227 51.39 -10.10 7.45
N LEU A 228 52.08 -10.19 6.30
CA LEU A 228 53.05 -11.26 6.01
C LEU A 228 54.13 -11.33 7.09
N LEU A 229 54.77 -10.18 7.40
CA LEU A 229 55.85 -10.12 8.39
C LEU A 229 55.39 -10.53 9.77
N GLN A 230 54.15 -10.19 10.16
CA GLN A 230 53.57 -10.64 11.39
C GLN A 230 53.34 -12.18 11.41
N GLN A 231 52.91 -12.76 10.31
CA GLN A 231 52.74 -14.20 10.15
C GLN A 231 54.07 -14.93 10.23
N LEU A 232 55.13 -14.44 9.55
CA LEU A 232 56.48 -14.97 9.57
C LEU A 232 57.10 -14.93 10.98
N ALA A 233 56.77 -13.93 11.78
CA ALA A 233 57.24 -13.83 13.16
C ALA A 233 56.64 -14.89 14.07
N THR A 234 55.41 -15.37 13.75
CA THR A 234 54.71 -16.41 14.54
C THR A 234 54.99 -17.82 14.05
N THR A 235 55.20 -18.01 12.75
CA THR A 235 55.42 -19.33 12.10
C THR A 235 56.50 -19.20 11.02
N PRO A 236 57.79 -19.24 11.40
CA PRO A 236 58.89 -18.95 10.48
C PRO A 236 59.05 -19.89 9.30
N ASP A 237 58.67 -21.17 9.46
CA ASP A 237 58.90 -22.26 8.49
C ASP A 237 57.64 -22.80 7.81
N ALA A 238 56.51 -22.08 7.94
CA ALA A 238 55.27 -22.50 7.30
C ALA A 238 55.25 -22.12 5.80
N GLU A 239 54.71 -23.01 4.97
CA GLU A 239 54.25 -22.64 3.63
C GLU A 239 53.09 -21.63 3.76
N LEU A 240 53.45 -20.36 3.95
CA LEU A 240 52.48 -19.31 4.11
C LEU A 240 51.82 -19.01 2.78
N PHE A 241 50.51 -19.18 2.77
CA PHE A 241 49.64 -18.71 1.70
C PHE A 241 48.47 -17.98 2.33
N HIS A 242 48.19 -16.78 1.88
CA HIS A 242 47.05 -16.00 2.37
C HIS A 242 46.42 -15.17 1.26
N VAL A 243 45.12 -15.02 1.33
CA VAL A 243 44.34 -14.14 0.46
C VAL A 243 43.30 -13.37 1.30
N GLY A 244 43.13 -12.10 1.05
CA GLY A 244 42.14 -11.28 1.78
C GLY A 244 42.16 -9.82 1.36
N ASN A 245 41.37 -9.05 2.10
CA ASN A 245 41.36 -7.60 1.99
C ASN A 245 42.30 -7.02 3.05
N PHE A 246 43.13 -6.09 2.66
CA PHE A 246 44.13 -5.45 3.50
C PHE A 246 43.98 -3.93 3.42
N GLY A 247 44.19 -3.23 4.55
CA GLY A 247 44.06 -1.78 4.63
C GLY A 247 42.59 -1.34 4.74
N GLU A 248 42.43 -0.03 4.87
CA GLU A 248 41.10 0.60 5.03
C GLU A 248 40.96 1.80 4.09
N GLY A 249 39.72 2.14 3.75
CA GLY A 249 39.40 3.31 2.92
C GLY A 249 39.95 3.20 1.49
N ARG A 250 40.58 4.27 1.02
CA ARG A 250 41.10 4.36 -0.35
C ARG A 250 42.34 3.51 -0.62
N ASP A 251 43.07 3.12 0.43
CA ASP A 251 44.27 2.31 0.35
C ASP A 251 43.94 0.80 0.55
N ALA A 252 42.69 0.45 0.60
CA ALA A 252 42.24 -0.94 0.73
C ALA A 252 42.57 -1.71 -0.56
N VAL A 253 43.22 -2.85 -0.41
CA VAL A 253 43.59 -3.75 -1.50
C VAL A 253 43.11 -5.17 -1.26
N VAL A 254 42.71 -5.85 -2.32
CA VAL A 254 42.61 -7.31 -2.35
C VAL A 254 44.00 -7.82 -2.66
N ALA A 255 44.59 -8.59 -1.78
CA ALA A 255 45.90 -9.13 -2.02
C ALA A 255 45.96 -10.63 -1.69
N ALA A 256 46.86 -11.31 -2.41
CA ALA A 256 47.28 -12.66 -2.11
C ALA A 256 48.80 -12.67 -2.03
N TYR A 257 49.33 -13.45 -1.12
CA TYR A 257 50.76 -13.68 -1.01
C TYR A 257 51.12 -15.13 -0.71
N THR A 258 52.35 -15.51 -1.09
CA THR A 258 52.93 -16.77 -0.75
C THR A 258 54.46 -16.62 -0.60
N VAL A 259 55.11 -17.54 0.12
CA VAL A 259 56.54 -17.55 0.36
C VAL A 259 57.20 -18.58 -0.53
N LEU A 260 58.34 -18.26 -1.15
CA LEU A 260 59.20 -19.20 -1.86
C LEU A 260 60.04 -19.96 -0.81
N PRO A 261 60.00 -21.32 -0.76
CA PRO A 261 60.62 -22.08 0.30
C PRO A 261 62.13 -21.95 0.33
N GLU A 262 62.78 -21.91 -0.84
CA GLU A 262 64.25 -21.92 -0.96
C GLU A 262 64.89 -20.59 -0.54
N THR A 263 64.28 -19.46 -0.88
CA THR A 263 64.85 -18.14 -0.63
C THR A 263 64.23 -17.44 0.58
N GLY A 264 62.99 -17.85 0.94
CA GLY A 264 62.19 -17.17 1.93
C GLY A 264 61.65 -15.81 1.47
N TRP A 265 61.73 -15.56 0.17
CA TRP A 265 61.13 -14.37 -0.44
C TRP A 265 59.63 -14.55 -0.56
N ALA A 266 58.91 -13.46 -0.50
CA ALA A 266 57.46 -13.50 -0.66
C ALA A 266 57.01 -12.85 -1.96
N ILE A 267 56.13 -13.52 -2.67
CA ILE A 267 55.42 -12.99 -3.81
C ILE A 267 54.09 -12.44 -3.33
N ILE A 268 53.85 -11.18 -3.62
CA ILE A 268 52.60 -10.51 -3.29
C ILE A 268 51.97 -10.02 -4.60
N SER A 269 50.67 -10.33 -4.74
CA SER A 269 49.84 -9.80 -5.81
C SER A 269 48.76 -8.95 -5.15
N GLU A 270 48.64 -7.70 -5.53
CA GLU A 270 47.62 -6.78 -4.96
C GLU A 270 46.91 -6.00 -6.02
N GLN A 271 45.65 -5.70 -5.75
CA GLN A 271 44.78 -4.88 -6.58
C GLN A 271 43.92 -3.98 -5.68
N PRO A 272 43.73 -2.69 -5.99
CA PRO A 272 42.81 -1.85 -5.25
C PRO A 272 41.39 -2.46 -5.19
N VAL A 273 40.78 -2.42 -4.01
CA VAL A 273 39.43 -2.98 -3.76
C VAL A 273 38.40 -2.40 -4.71
N GLU A 274 38.48 -1.10 -4.98
CA GLU A 274 37.57 -0.41 -5.91
C GLU A 274 37.59 -1.04 -7.32
N HIS A 275 38.75 -1.44 -7.81
CA HIS A 275 38.86 -2.10 -9.11
C HIS A 275 38.60 -3.60 -9.08
N ALA A 276 38.99 -4.27 -7.99
CA ALA A 276 38.73 -5.69 -7.82
C ALA A 276 37.22 -5.99 -7.75
N TYR A 277 36.46 -5.11 -7.11
CA TYR A 277 35.02 -5.26 -6.91
C TYR A 277 34.14 -4.38 -7.80
N HIS A 278 34.71 -3.73 -8.82
CA HIS A 278 33.95 -2.88 -9.75
C HIS A 278 32.78 -3.62 -10.42
N GLN A 279 32.93 -4.91 -10.70
CA GLN A 279 31.85 -5.75 -11.24
C GLN A 279 30.71 -5.92 -10.23
N VAL A 280 31.05 -6.01 -8.93
CA VAL A 280 30.08 -6.11 -7.84
C VAL A 280 29.22 -4.83 -7.81
N GLU A 281 29.85 -3.66 -7.79
CA GLU A 281 29.14 -2.37 -7.75
C GLU A 281 28.24 -2.15 -8.97
N THR A 282 28.75 -2.50 -10.16
CA THR A 282 27.93 -2.38 -11.38
C THR A 282 26.74 -3.30 -11.38
N MET A 283 26.88 -4.49 -10.84
CA MET A 283 25.81 -5.49 -10.72
C MET A 283 24.80 -5.08 -9.64
N GLU A 284 25.26 -4.63 -8.46
CA GLU A 284 24.40 -4.06 -7.42
C GLU A 284 23.54 -2.92 -7.99
N ARG A 285 24.15 -1.98 -8.72
CA ARG A 285 23.43 -0.88 -9.35
C ARG A 285 22.38 -1.34 -10.36
N ARG A 286 22.68 -2.35 -11.18
CA ARG A 286 21.71 -2.94 -12.13
C ARG A 286 20.54 -3.61 -11.42
N ILE A 287 20.81 -4.35 -10.34
CA ILE A 287 19.76 -4.99 -9.52
C ILE A 287 18.88 -3.94 -8.87
N LEU A 288 19.47 -2.88 -8.28
CA LEU A 288 18.72 -1.78 -7.67
C LEU A 288 17.86 -1.02 -8.69
N LEU A 289 18.37 -0.78 -9.89
CA LEU A 289 17.60 -0.17 -10.97
C LEU A 289 16.44 -1.08 -11.42
N GLY A 290 16.70 -2.38 -11.56
CA GLY A 290 15.67 -3.37 -11.88
C GLY A 290 14.57 -3.45 -10.82
N LEU A 291 14.96 -3.42 -9.55
CA LEU A 291 14.06 -3.38 -8.41
C LEU A 291 13.19 -2.11 -8.41
N GLY A 292 13.83 -0.95 -8.64
CA GLY A 292 13.10 0.33 -8.77
C GLY A 292 12.09 0.31 -9.93
N ALA A 293 12.47 -0.24 -11.08
CA ALA A 293 11.58 -0.40 -12.22
C ALA A 293 10.40 -1.34 -11.91
N ALA A 294 10.64 -2.47 -11.23
CA ALA A 294 9.59 -3.40 -10.82
C ALA A 294 8.59 -2.76 -9.84
N ILE A 295 9.08 -1.99 -8.87
CA ILE A 295 8.22 -1.23 -7.93
C ILE A 295 7.39 -0.20 -8.69
N LEU A 296 7.99 0.54 -9.64
CA LEU A 296 7.28 1.52 -10.46
C LEU A 296 6.16 0.86 -11.27
N VAL A 297 6.43 -0.28 -11.91
CA VAL A 297 5.43 -1.06 -12.64
C VAL A 297 4.30 -1.50 -11.72
N ALA A 298 4.62 -2.02 -10.52
CA ALA A 298 3.62 -2.43 -9.54
C ALA A 298 2.72 -1.26 -9.11
N LEU A 299 3.29 -0.06 -8.89
CA LEU A 299 2.54 1.15 -8.56
C LEU A 299 1.62 1.59 -9.71
N VAL A 300 2.10 1.54 -10.95
CA VAL A 300 1.30 1.86 -12.14
C VAL A 300 0.14 0.86 -12.28
N LEU A 301 0.41 -0.44 -12.15
CA LEU A 301 -0.64 -1.47 -12.20
C LEU A 301 -1.67 -1.29 -11.08
N ALA A 302 -1.22 -1.00 -9.84
CA ALA A 302 -2.10 -0.71 -8.72
C ALA A 302 -2.98 0.53 -8.98
N ALA A 303 -2.41 1.60 -9.57
CA ALA A 303 -3.16 2.80 -9.95
C ALA A 303 -4.18 2.52 -11.07
N LEU A 304 -3.82 1.73 -12.07
CA LEU A 304 -4.74 1.29 -13.14
C LEU A 304 -5.87 0.44 -12.55
N PHE A 305 -5.56 -0.55 -11.72
CA PHE A 305 -6.54 -1.39 -11.05
C PHE A 305 -7.49 -0.56 -10.17
N SER A 306 -6.94 0.42 -9.44
CA SER A 306 -7.76 1.35 -8.67
C SER A 306 -8.75 2.14 -9.54
N ARG A 307 -8.33 2.60 -10.71
CA ARG A 307 -9.19 3.36 -11.63
C ARG A 307 -10.20 2.50 -12.36
N THR A 308 -9.83 1.28 -12.74
CA THR A 308 -10.68 0.41 -13.58
C THR A 308 -11.66 -0.44 -12.78
N LEU A 309 -11.32 -0.82 -11.55
CA LEU A 309 -12.18 -1.66 -10.71
C LEU A 309 -12.66 -0.96 -9.45
N THR A 310 -11.74 -0.32 -8.70
CA THR A 310 -12.05 0.18 -7.37
C THR A 310 -13.03 1.34 -7.36
N ARG A 311 -12.74 2.35 -8.15
CA ARG A 311 -13.58 3.55 -8.21
C ARG A 311 -14.99 3.25 -8.74
N PRO A 312 -15.16 2.51 -9.84
CA PRO A 312 -16.48 2.14 -10.34
C PRO A 312 -17.31 1.34 -9.34
N LEU A 313 -16.71 0.34 -8.67
CA LEU A 313 -17.40 -0.44 -7.64
C LEU A 313 -17.85 0.42 -6.44
N LYS A 314 -17.05 1.43 -6.06
CA LYS A 314 -17.46 2.37 -5.01
C LYS A 314 -18.68 3.18 -5.43
N VAL A 315 -18.67 3.75 -6.65
CA VAL A 315 -19.79 4.52 -7.19
C VAL A 315 -21.04 3.65 -7.29
N PHE A 316 -20.89 2.39 -7.72
CA PHE A 316 -21.97 1.42 -7.75
C PHE A 316 -22.56 1.15 -6.35
N THR A 317 -21.69 0.93 -5.34
CA THR A 317 -22.14 0.69 -3.95
C THR A 317 -22.90 1.90 -3.39
N GLU A 318 -22.42 3.11 -3.65
CA GLU A 318 -23.09 4.35 -3.24
C GLU A 318 -24.46 4.49 -3.91
N GLY A 319 -24.55 4.22 -5.21
CA GLY A 319 -25.82 4.21 -5.95
C GLY A 319 -26.80 3.17 -5.42
N ALA A 320 -26.32 1.96 -5.11
CA ALA A 320 -27.15 0.91 -4.54
C ALA A 320 -27.67 1.26 -3.13
N LEU A 321 -26.86 1.93 -2.32
CA LEU A 321 -27.31 2.43 -1.00
C LEU A 321 -28.37 3.53 -1.10
N GLU A 322 -28.26 4.43 -2.07
CA GLU A 322 -29.28 5.44 -2.33
C GLU A 322 -30.58 4.80 -2.79
N LEU A 323 -30.51 3.80 -3.67
CA LEU A 323 -31.66 3.02 -4.11
C LEU A 323 -32.34 2.30 -2.94
N ALA A 324 -31.55 1.66 -2.05
CA ALA A 324 -32.05 1.00 -0.85
C ALA A 324 -32.72 1.96 0.15
N ARG A 325 -32.37 3.24 0.12
CA ARG A 325 -33.03 4.30 0.90
C ARG A 325 -34.30 4.84 0.27
N GLY A 326 -34.76 4.23 -0.82
CA GLY A 326 -35.98 4.64 -1.52
C GLY A 326 -35.78 5.76 -2.53
N LYS A 327 -34.55 6.13 -2.86
CA LYS A 327 -34.28 7.07 -3.95
C LYS A 327 -34.23 6.31 -5.27
N PHE A 328 -35.37 6.14 -5.89
CA PHE A 328 -35.49 5.48 -7.18
C PHE A 328 -35.06 6.41 -8.33
N GLY A 329 -34.64 5.84 -9.44
CA GLY A 329 -34.16 6.61 -10.61
C GLY A 329 -32.73 7.11 -10.50
N VAL A 330 -31.97 6.68 -9.47
CA VAL A 330 -30.53 6.99 -9.34
C VAL A 330 -29.77 6.37 -10.50
N GLU A 331 -28.91 7.18 -11.15
CA GLU A 331 -28.10 6.73 -12.28
C GLU A 331 -26.62 6.67 -11.91
N VAL A 332 -26.02 5.50 -12.07
CA VAL A 332 -24.61 5.24 -11.88
C VAL A 332 -23.87 5.51 -13.19
N LYS A 333 -23.02 6.55 -13.24
CA LYS A 333 -22.28 6.94 -14.44
C LYS A 333 -20.97 6.16 -14.54
N ILE A 334 -21.01 4.98 -15.13
CA ILE A 334 -19.86 4.13 -15.44
C ILE A 334 -19.86 3.93 -16.96
N THR A 335 -18.77 4.40 -17.62
CA THR A 335 -18.63 4.39 -19.09
C THR A 335 -17.73 3.28 -19.63
N GLN A 336 -17.31 2.36 -18.76
CA GLN A 336 -16.44 1.24 -19.15
C GLN A 336 -17.18 0.24 -20.05
N LYS A 337 -16.43 -0.33 -21.02
CA LYS A 337 -16.96 -1.35 -21.94
C LYS A 337 -16.53 -2.76 -21.49
N ASN A 338 -16.82 -3.08 -20.22
CA ASN A 338 -16.53 -4.38 -19.61
C ASN A 338 -17.70 -4.79 -18.71
N GLU A 339 -17.56 -5.88 -17.97
CA GLU A 339 -18.58 -6.44 -17.08
C GLU A 339 -19.07 -5.43 -16.03
N VAL A 340 -18.20 -4.51 -15.60
CA VAL A 340 -18.58 -3.43 -14.67
C VAL A 340 -19.50 -2.41 -15.35
N GLY A 341 -19.28 -2.15 -16.63
CA GLY A 341 -20.15 -1.31 -17.45
C GLY A 341 -21.52 -1.95 -17.69
N GLU A 342 -21.57 -3.25 -17.99
CA GLU A 342 -22.82 -4.00 -18.12
C GLU A 342 -23.62 -4.01 -16.82
N LEU A 343 -22.93 -4.23 -15.69
CA LEU A 343 -23.54 -4.17 -14.36
C LEU A 343 -24.16 -2.79 -14.09
N ALA A 344 -23.47 -1.71 -14.46
CA ALA A 344 -23.99 -0.36 -14.30
C ALA A 344 -25.22 -0.10 -15.18
N GLN A 345 -25.22 -0.57 -16.43
CA GLN A 345 -26.39 -0.45 -17.32
C GLN A 345 -27.59 -1.22 -16.76
N THR A 346 -27.38 -2.46 -16.28
CA THR A 346 -28.42 -3.28 -15.68
C THR A 346 -28.98 -2.62 -14.42
N PHE A 347 -28.09 -2.05 -13.56
CA PHE A 347 -28.52 -1.31 -12.39
C PHE A 347 -29.35 -0.08 -12.76
N ASN A 348 -28.89 0.71 -13.71
CA ASN A 348 -29.61 1.91 -14.15
C ASN A 348 -30.98 1.57 -14.74
N TYR A 349 -31.06 0.48 -15.49
CA TYR A 349 -32.34 -0.04 -15.98
C TYR A 349 -33.27 -0.42 -14.83
N MET A 350 -32.79 -1.21 -13.85
CA MET A 350 -33.55 -1.60 -12.67
C MET A 350 -34.00 -0.37 -11.86
N SER A 351 -33.12 0.60 -11.65
CA SER A 351 -33.43 1.82 -10.91
C SER A 351 -34.54 2.65 -11.60
N LYS A 352 -34.53 2.73 -12.95
CA LYS A 352 -35.60 3.37 -13.74
C LYS A 352 -36.91 2.62 -13.63
N GLN A 353 -36.89 1.28 -13.68
CA GLN A 353 -38.11 0.48 -13.52
C GLN A 353 -38.71 0.67 -12.13
N LEU A 354 -37.89 0.69 -11.09
CA LEU A 354 -38.36 0.93 -9.72
C LEU A 354 -39.01 2.33 -9.56
N LEU A 355 -38.44 3.34 -10.22
CA LEU A 355 -39.03 4.68 -10.22
C LEU A 355 -40.38 4.66 -10.94
N ALA A 356 -40.49 3.99 -12.09
CA ALA A 356 -41.74 3.87 -12.83
C ALA A 356 -42.82 3.17 -11.98
N TYR A 357 -42.48 2.09 -11.30
CA TYR A 357 -43.39 1.39 -10.40
C TYR A 357 -43.80 2.25 -9.19
N ASP A 358 -42.89 3.02 -8.60
CA ASP A 358 -43.22 3.91 -7.48
C ASP A 358 -44.24 4.99 -7.90
N LEU A 359 -44.00 5.60 -9.08
CA LEU A 359 -44.92 6.60 -9.64
C LEU A 359 -46.28 6.00 -9.99
N GLU A 360 -46.30 4.80 -10.60
CA GLU A 360 -47.54 4.09 -10.91
C GLU A 360 -48.31 3.74 -9.65
N ASN A 361 -47.65 3.22 -8.63
CA ASN A 361 -48.27 2.89 -7.35
C ASN A 361 -48.88 4.12 -6.68
N ARG A 362 -48.18 5.25 -6.65
CA ARG A 362 -48.74 6.53 -6.12
C ARG A 362 -49.98 6.94 -6.88
N GLY A 363 -49.96 6.88 -8.21
CA GLY A 363 -51.14 7.16 -9.03
C GLY A 363 -52.33 6.23 -8.77
N LEU A 364 -52.02 4.91 -8.56
CA LEU A 364 -53.05 3.96 -8.18
C LEU A 364 -53.64 4.23 -6.81
N TYR A 365 -52.81 4.62 -5.82
CA TYR A 365 -53.30 5.01 -4.49
C TYR A 365 -54.20 6.23 -4.54
N GLU A 366 -53.81 7.27 -5.28
CA GLU A 366 -54.61 8.48 -5.48
C GLU A 366 -55.96 8.17 -6.17
N SER A 367 -55.91 7.31 -7.20
CA SER A 367 -57.12 6.88 -7.93
C SER A 367 -58.05 6.05 -7.04
N LEU A 368 -57.48 5.21 -6.20
CA LEU A 368 -58.21 4.37 -5.25
C LEU A 368 -58.91 5.26 -4.18
N GLU A 369 -58.19 6.23 -3.61
CA GLU A 369 -58.74 7.18 -2.63
C GLU A 369 -59.92 7.97 -3.22
N LYS A 370 -59.77 8.46 -4.47
CA LYS A 370 -60.82 9.16 -5.20
C LYS A 370 -62.04 8.23 -5.42
N GLY A 371 -61.85 7.01 -5.87
CA GLY A 371 -62.90 6.03 -6.08
C GLY A 371 -63.69 5.69 -4.79
N TYR A 372 -63.01 5.61 -3.65
CA TYR A 372 -63.66 5.44 -2.35
C TYR A 372 -64.53 6.66 -2.00
N LEU A 373 -64.02 7.89 -2.20
CA LEU A 373 -64.81 9.08 -1.93
C LEU A 373 -66.07 9.14 -2.80
N GLU A 374 -65.91 8.91 -4.10
CA GLU A 374 -67.07 8.87 -5.03
C GLU A 374 -68.12 7.83 -4.62
N THR A 375 -67.68 6.67 -4.17
CA THR A 375 -68.59 5.59 -3.68
C THR A 375 -69.34 6.04 -2.40
N ILE A 376 -68.62 6.65 -1.45
CA ILE A 376 -69.21 7.18 -0.21
C ILE A 376 -70.26 8.27 -0.52
N VAL A 377 -69.93 9.22 -1.42
CA VAL A 377 -70.87 10.25 -1.86
C VAL A 377 -72.10 9.63 -2.53
N ALA A 378 -71.92 8.63 -3.39
CA ALA A 378 -73.04 7.94 -4.04
C ALA A 378 -73.95 7.21 -3.04
N LEU A 379 -73.38 6.56 -2.03
CA LEU A 379 -74.16 5.94 -0.94
C LEU A 379 -74.90 6.99 -0.12
N ALA A 380 -74.29 8.09 0.29
CA ALA A 380 -74.95 9.18 1.01
C ALA A 380 -76.09 9.81 0.19
N ASN A 381 -75.85 10.07 -1.09
CA ASN A 381 -76.89 10.56 -2.00
C ASN A 381 -78.06 9.60 -2.16
N SER A 382 -77.81 8.27 -2.12
CA SER A 382 -78.87 7.28 -2.19
C SER A 382 -79.76 7.32 -0.92
N ILE A 383 -79.20 7.63 0.23
CA ILE A 383 -79.94 7.80 1.49
C ILE A 383 -80.69 9.17 1.44
N ASP A 384 -80.00 10.23 1.03
CA ASP A 384 -80.61 11.54 0.87
C ASP A 384 -81.78 11.53 -0.13
N SER A 385 -81.79 10.61 -1.11
CA SER A 385 -82.88 10.47 -2.06
C SER A 385 -84.16 9.83 -1.46
N LYS A 386 -84.04 9.05 -0.42
CA LYS A 386 -85.19 8.45 0.33
C LYS A 386 -85.86 9.49 1.22
N ASP A 387 -85.08 10.44 1.76
CA ASP A 387 -85.59 11.56 2.51
C ASP A 387 -85.72 12.75 1.56
N ALA A 388 -86.92 13.04 1.08
CA ALA A 388 -87.21 14.06 0.08
C ALA A 388 -86.64 15.47 0.44
N TYR A 389 -86.08 15.63 1.64
CA TYR A 389 -85.64 16.90 2.23
C TYR A 389 -84.15 17.10 2.29
N THR A 390 -83.36 16.04 2.06
CA THR A 390 -81.92 16.05 2.34
C THR A 390 -81.04 16.08 1.09
N ARG A 391 -81.61 16.31 -0.11
CA ARG A 391 -80.81 16.30 -1.34
C ARG A 391 -79.60 17.26 -1.28
N GLY A 392 -78.42 16.72 -1.27
CA GLY A 392 -77.13 17.44 -1.19
C GLY A 392 -76.83 18.06 0.18
N HIS A 393 -77.65 17.76 1.22
CA HIS A 393 -77.41 18.17 2.59
C HIS A 393 -76.10 17.58 3.13
N SER A 394 -75.94 16.28 3.03
CA SER A 394 -74.78 15.57 3.54
C SER A 394 -73.47 16.12 2.98
N GLN A 395 -73.44 16.46 1.68
CA GLN A 395 -72.26 17.09 1.06
C GLN A 395 -71.99 18.49 1.64
N ARG A 396 -73.04 19.35 1.78
CA ARG A 396 -72.85 20.69 2.34
C ARG A 396 -72.38 20.66 3.79
N VAL A 397 -72.92 19.73 4.61
CA VAL A 397 -72.48 19.52 6.00
C VAL A 397 -70.99 19.16 6.02
N GLY A 398 -70.55 18.24 5.13
CA GLY A 398 -69.11 17.89 4.98
C GLY A 398 -68.26 19.07 4.62
N ASP A 399 -68.70 19.87 3.64
CA ASP A 399 -67.94 21.05 3.15
C ASP A 399 -67.81 22.12 4.26
N VAL A 400 -68.91 22.41 4.99
CA VAL A 400 -68.90 23.37 6.11
C VAL A 400 -68.03 22.83 7.26
N ALA A 401 -68.11 21.54 7.59
CA ALA A 401 -67.30 20.95 8.62
C ALA A 401 -65.79 21.06 8.33
N VAL A 402 -65.38 20.83 7.06
CA VAL A 402 -63.99 21.02 6.61
C VAL A 402 -63.55 22.47 6.77
N GLU A 403 -64.38 23.44 6.42
CA GLU A 403 -64.05 24.84 6.58
C GLU A 403 -63.86 25.24 8.05
N ILE A 404 -64.73 24.76 8.94
CA ILE A 404 -64.57 24.92 10.40
C ILE A 404 -63.29 24.27 10.89
N GLY A 405 -62.98 23.05 10.42
CA GLY A 405 -61.78 22.30 10.77
C GLY A 405 -60.50 23.05 10.35
N ARG A 406 -60.47 23.64 9.15
CA ARG A 406 -59.34 24.46 8.69
C ARG A 406 -59.15 25.71 9.58
N GLU A 407 -60.21 26.33 9.99
CA GLU A 407 -60.14 27.47 10.90
C GLU A 407 -59.66 27.10 12.31
N LEU A 408 -59.86 25.84 12.71
CA LEU A 408 -59.33 25.27 13.94
C LEU A 408 -57.93 24.67 13.79
N ASN A 409 -57.28 24.83 12.62
CA ASN A 409 -55.93 24.31 12.29
C ASN A 409 -55.83 22.76 12.41
N LEU A 410 -56.86 22.05 12.03
CA LEU A 410 -56.81 20.59 11.96
C LEU A 410 -55.94 20.09 10.82
N THR A 411 -55.33 18.92 10.97
CA THR A 411 -54.47 18.29 9.97
C THR A 411 -55.28 17.87 8.71
N GLU A 412 -54.62 17.71 7.57
CA GLU A 412 -55.26 17.22 6.33
C GLU A 412 -55.95 15.85 6.53
N ARG A 413 -55.46 15.04 7.42
CA ARG A 413 -56.09 13.75 7.80
C ARG A 413 -57.40 14.01 8.51
N GLU A 414 -57.45 14.89 9.49
CA GLU A 414 -58.65 15.23 10.25
C GLU A 414 -59.69 15.97 9.37
N LEU A 415 -59.22 16.81 8.43
CA LEU A 415 -60.11 17.48 7.45
C LEU A 415 -60.81 16.46 6.55
N ARG A 416 -60.07 15.42 6.06
CA ARG A 416 -60.73 14.31 5.33
C ARG A 416 -61.70 13.54 6.18
N GLN A 417 -61.42 13.31 7.47
CA GLN A 417 -62.32 12.66 8.40
C GLN A 417 -63.59 13.49 8.65
N LEU A 418 -63.46 14.82 8.74
CA LEU A 418 -64.61 15.72 8.81
C LEU A 418 -65.48 15.64 7.57
N GLN A 419 -64.86 15.65 6.38
CA GLN A 419 -65.59 15.57 5.12
C GLN A 419 -66.40 14.26 5.06
N TYR A 420 -65.75 13.10 5.35
CA TYR A 420 -66.47 11.80 5.42
C TYR A 420 -67.51 11.79 6.54
N GLY A 421 -67.19 12.35 7.70
CA GLY A 421 -68.09 12.46 8.84
C GLY A 421 -69.35 13.25 8.52
N GLY A 422 -69.19 14.43 7.85
CA GLY A 422 -70.33 15.20 7.43
C GLY A 422 -71.16 14.56 6.33
N ILE A 423 -70.50 13.85 5.37
CA ILE A 423 -71.20 13.15 4.30
C ILE A 423 -71.99 11.94 4.88
N LEU A 424 -71.44 11.23 5.87
CA LEU A 424 -72.01 9.97 6.40
C LEU A 424 -72.75 10.12 7.71
N HIS A 425 -72.84 11.33 8.31
CA HIS A 425 -73.41 11.50 9.66
C HIS A 425 -74.80 10.86 9.81
N ASP A 426 -75.58 10.97 8.76
CA ASP A 426 -76.97 10.49 8.70
C ASP A 426 -77.16 9.10 8.06
N ILE A 427 -76.04 8.34 7.76
CA ILE A 427 -76.15 7.05 7.07
C ILE A 427 -77.06 6.05 7.77
N GLY A 428 -77.17 6.15 9.07
CA GLY A 428 -78.04 5.26 9.86
C GLY A 428 -79.54 5.45 9.63
N LYS A 429 -79.97 6.51 8.97
CA LYS A 429 -81.36 6.71 8.56
C LYS A 429 -81.86 5.64 7.60
N ILE A 430 -80.95 4.89 6.94
CA ILE A 430 -81.31 3.71 6.12
C ILE A 430 -82.00 2.60 6.97
N GLY A 431 -81.69 2.55 8.26
CA GLY A 431 -82.28 1.62 9.17
C GLY A 431 -83.59 2.09 9.78
N ILE A 432 -84.03 3.33 9.51
CA ILE A 432 -85.28 3.86 10.01
C ILE A 432 -86.44 3.52 9.04
N VAL A 433 -87.53 3.09 9.56
CA VAL A 433 -88.76 2.72 8.78
C VAL A 433 -89.26 3.93 8.00
N GLU A 434 -89.51 3.80 6.71
CA GLU A 434 -89.92 4.87 5.79
C GLU A 434 -91.16 5.64 6.26
N SER A 435 -92.10 4.96 6.91
CA SER A 435 -93.31 5.60 7.46
C SER A 435 -92.99 6.62 8.58
N ILE A 436 -91.86 6.48 9.26
CA ILE A 436 -91.34 7.46 10.25
C ILE A 436 -90.48 8.48 9.58
N LEU A 437 -89.56 8.06 8.69
CA LEU A 437 -88.60 8.92 8.02
C LEU A 437 -89.29 9.97 7.13
N CYS A 438 -90.31 9.55 6.35
CA CYS A 438 -91.00 10.41 5.38
C CYS A 438 -92.32 10.99 5.93
N LYS A 439 -92.56 10.93 7.25
CA LYS A 439 -93.80 11.42 7.87
C LYS A 439 -93.98 12.94 7.71
N GLN A 440 -95.14 13.37 7.18
CA GLN A 440 -95.39 14.78 6.89
C GLN A 440 -95.90 15.57 8.14
N THR A 441 -96.15 14.87 9.23
CA THR A 441 -96.60 15.47 10.51
C THR A 441 -95.53 15.33 11.59
N LYS A 442 -95.67 16.05 12.69
CA LYS A 442 -94.71 15.86 13.82
C LYS A 442 -94.69 14.43 14.28
N LEU A 443 -93.49 13.91 14.57
CA LEU A 443 -93.27 12.60 15.12
C LEU A 443 -93.86 12.54 16.55
N THR A 444 -94.42 11.44 16.87
CA THR A 444 -94.78 11.11 18.27
C THR A 444 -93.57 10.81 19.10
N ASP A 445 -93.67 10.81 20.44
CA ASP A 445 -92.48 10.54 21.29
C ASP A 445 -91.91 9.12 21.04
N GLN A 446 -92.77 8.12 20.70
CA GLN A 446 -92.30 6.79 20.33
C GLN A 446 -91.57 6.79 18.97
N GLU A 447 -92.06 7.45 17.97
CA GLU A 447 -91.46 7.59 16.67
C GLU A 447 -90.13 8.43 16.75
N MET A 448 -90.07 9.43 17.61
CA MET A 448 -88.91 10.18 17.91
C MET A 448 -87.81 9.34 18.59
N ALA A 449 -88.19 8.44 19.48
CA ALA A 449 -87.28 7.49 20.10
C ALA A 449 -86.61 6.58 19.04
N ILE A 450 -87.38 6.08 18.05
CA ILE A 450 -86.83 5.31 16.91
C ILE A 450 -85.94 6.16 16.05
N MET A 451 -86.33 7.39 15.74
CA MET A 451 -85.52 8.30 14.94
C MET A 451 -84.15 8.61 15.59
N ARG A 452 -84.12 8.66 16.96
CA ARG A 452 -82.89 8.89 17.73
C ARG A 452 -81.88 7.69 17.69
N GLU A 453 -82.28 6.56 17.12
CA GLU A 453 -81.41 5.37 16.99
C GLU A 453 -80.51 5.47 15.79
N HIS A 454 -80.76 6.40 14.78
CA HIS A 454 -79.96 6.46 13.57
C HIS A 454 -78.48 6.69 13.81
N PRO A 455 -77.98 7.42 14.83
CA PRO A 455 -76.55 7.57 15.03
C PRO A 455 -75.89 6.24 15.45
N ALA A 456 -76.55 5.45 16.30
CA ALA A 456 -76.09 4.13 16.73
C ALA A 456 -76.15 3.12 15.58
N ILE A 457 -77.18 3.16 14.76
CA ILE A 457 -77.32 2.33 13.55
C ILE A 457 -76.21 2.69 12.56
N GLY A 458 -76.00 3.99 12.35
CA GLY A 458 -74.93 4.49 11.45
C GLY A 458 -73.54 4.02 11.90
N ASP A 459 -73.25 4.15 13.18
CA ASP A 459 -72.01 3.63 13.77
C ASP A 459 -71.82 2.13 13.51
N ALA A 460 -72.90 1.31 13.65
CA ALA A 460 -72.86 -0.11 13.37
C ALA A 460 -72.63 -0.40 11.86
N ILE A 461 -73.23 0.38 10.96
CA ILE A 461 -73.05 0.25 9.50
C ILE A 461 -71.60 0.48 9.06
N ILE A 462 -70.98 1.57 9.54
CA ILE A 462 -69.64 1.93 9.13
C ILE A 462 -68.56 1.22 9.97
N GLY A 463 -68.90 0.62 11.08
CA GLY A 463 -67.99 -0.08 12.01
C GLY A 463 -67.02 -1.08 11.38
N PRO A 464 -67.49 -1.94 10.44
CA PRO A 464 -66.63 -2.87 9.74
C PRO A 464 -65.60 -2.24 8.81
N VAL A 465 -65.74 -0.97 8.47
CA VAL A 465 -64.88 -0.27 7.50
C VAL A 465 -63.69 0.38 8.23
N SER A 466 -62.55 -0.27 8.24
CA SER A 466 -61.40 0.08 9.08
C SER A 466 -60.86 1.49 8.86
N PHE A 467 -60.86 2.03 7.61
CA PHE A 467 -60.39 3.36 7.32
C PHE A 467 -61.34 4.48 7.78
N LEU A 468 -62.62 4.15 8.10
CA LEU A 468 -63.61 5.07 8.64
C LEU A 468 -63.62 5.11 10.19
N GLY A 469 -62.66 4.48 10.87
CA GLY A 469 -62.64 4.36 12.32
C GLY A 469 -62.81 5.69 13.07
N ALA A 470 -62.15 6.76 12.64
CA ALA A 470 -62.32 8.11 13.23
C ALA A 470 -63.64 8.80 12.81
N VAL A 471 -64.19 8.43 11.66
CA VAL A 471 -65.49 8.95 11.15
C VAL A 471 -66.65 8.44 11.98
N ARG A 472 -66.52 7.24 12.57
CA ARG A 472 -67.53 6.66 13.46
C ARG A 472 -67.95 7.60 14.59
N ALA A 473 -66.95 8.31 15.15
CA ALA A 473 -67.24 9.29 16.20
C ALA A 473 -68.16 10.42 15.72
N CYS A 474 -67.98 10.88 14.48
CA CYS A 474 -68.87 11.89 13.88
C CYS A 474 -70.26 11.34 13.70
N VAL A 475 -70.38 10.14 13.13
CA VAL A 475 -71.69 9.49 12.86
C VAL A 475 -72.45 9.19 14.16
N ARG A 476 -71.76 8.71 15.18
CA ARG A 476 -72.41 8.33 16.44
C ARG A 476 -72.78 9.50 17.31
N HIS A 477 -71.93 10.60 17.32
CA HIS A 477 -72.03 11.64 18.34
C HIS A 477 -72.42 13.02 17.80
N HIS A 478 -72.79 13.20 16.53
CA HIS A 478 -73.17 14.50 15.97
C HIS A 478 -74.43 15.10 16.61
N HIS A 479 -75.26 14.29 17.30
CA HIS A 479 -76.44 14.74 18.07
C HIS A 479 -76.19 14.84 19.57
N GLU A 480 -74.93 14.62 20.01
CA GLU A 480 -74.58 14.97 21.38
C GLU A 480 -74.63 16.49 21.58
N ARG A 481 -75.00 16.89 22.76
CA ARG A 481 -75.15 18.29 23.12
C ARG A 481 -74.10 18.68 24.14
N TRP A 482 -73.60 19.89 24.01
CA TRP A 482 -72.59 20.44 24.90
C TRP A 482 -72.96 20.33 26.39
N ASP A 483 -74.30 20.52 26.70
CA ASP A 483 -74.83 20.43 28.05
C ASP A 483 -74.96 18.99 28.59
N GLY A 484 -74.78 17.95 27.75
CA GLY A 484 -74.90 16.53 28.10
C GLY A 484 -76.32 15.97 28.01
N THR A 485 -77.28 16.74 27.44
CA THR A 485 -78.66 16.29 27.27
C THR A 485 -78.92 15.66 25.89
N GLY A 486 -77.84 15.42 25.11
CA GLY A 486 -77.86 14.82 23.79
C GLY A 486 -78.08 13.32 23.77
N TYR A 487 -77.89 12.71 22.59
CA TYR A 487 -78.01 11.26 22.37
C TYR A 487 -76.94 10.80 21.34
N PRO A 488 -76.52 9.51 21.33
CA PRO A 488 -77.06 8.39 22.10
C PRO A 488 -76.40 8.21 23.47
N ASP A 489 -75.13 8.66 23.67
CA ASP A 489 -74.33 8.32 24.85
C ASP A 489 -74.37 9.39 25.95
N ARG A 490 -74.99 10.53 25.71
CA ARG A 490 -75.13 11.64 26.64
C ARG A 490 -73.79 12.23 27.09
N LEU A 491 -72.85 12.34 26.14
CA LEU A 491 -71.54 12.93 26.37
C LEU A 491 -71.68 14.43 26.62
N LYS A 492 -70.81 15.02 27.45
CA LYS A 492 -70.87 16.42 27.84
C LYS A 492 -69.54 17.14 27.57
N GLY A 493 -69.65 18.35 27.06
CA GLY A 493 -68.47 19.22 26.88
C GLY A 493 -67.38 18.57 26.03
N ASP A 494 -66.16 18.54 26.56
CA ASP A 494 -65.00 17.97 25.86
C ASP A 494 -64.98 16.44 25.75
N ASP A 495 -65.85 15.70 26.46
CA ASP A 495 -66.02 14.26 26.28
C ASP A 495 -66.61 13.94 24.89
N ILE A 496 -67.32 14.91 24.26
CA ILE A 496 -67.77 14.76 22.89
C ILE A 496 -66.58 14.93 21.95
N PRO A 497 -66.29 13.93 21.09
CA PRO A 497 -65.18 14.06 20.13
C PRO A 497 -65.27 15.34 19.30
N LEU A 498 -64.16 16.06 19.18
CA LEU A 498 -64.13 17.37 18.49
C LEU A 498 -64.73 17.31 17.08
N LEU A 499 -64.39 16.25 16.31
CA LEU A 499 -64.91 16.09 14.94
C LEU A 499 -66.44 15.95 14.95
N ALA A 500 -67.03 15.27 15.95
CA ALA A 500 -68.48 15.18 16.10
C ALA A 500 -69.12 16.53 16.47
N ARG A 501 -68.50 17.29 17.36
CA ARG A 501 -68.93 18.68 17.69
C ARG A 501 -68.96 19.57 16.46
N ILE A 502 -67.91 19.45 15.58
CA ILE A 502 -67.84 20.22 14.32
C ILE A 502 -68.95 19.78 13.36
N VAL A 503 -69.17 18.46 13.17
CA VAL A 503 -70.23 17.95 12.29
C VAL A 503 -71.59 18.38 12.80
N GLY A 504 -71.89 18.28 14.11
CA GLY A 504 -73.17 18.70 14.71
C GLY A 504 -73.42 20.20 14.57
N CYS A 505 -72.37 21.03 14.63
CA CYS A 505 -72.50 22.45 14.37
C CYS A 505 -72.76 22.74 12.87
N ALA A 506 -72.08 22.03 11.97
CA ALA A 506 -72.25 22.15 10.52
C ALA A 506 -73.66 21.68 10.09
N ASP A 507 -74.17 20.58 10.64
CA ASP A 507 -75.51 20.10 10.41
C ASP A 507 -76.57 21.13 10.87
N THR A 508 -76.43 21.65 12.09
CA THR A 508 -77.34 22.68 12.64
C THR A 508 -77.32 23.94 11.76
N PHE A 509 -76.13 24.34 11.27
CA PHE A 509 -75.96 25.48 10.39
C PHE A 509 -76.66 25.24 9.03
N ASP A 510 -76.43 24.08 8.39
CA ASP A 510 -77.09 23.73 7.13
C ASP A 510 -78.59 23.64 7.30
N ALA A 511 -79.08 23.09 8.44
CA ALA A 511 -80.50 23.05 8.76
C ALA A 511 -81.16 24.41 8.82
N CYS A 512 -80.48 25.46 9.27
CA CYS A 512 -80.98 26.82 9.32
C CYS A 512 -80.90 27.50 7.95
N THR A 513 -79.89 27.24 7.17
CA THR A 513 -79.56 27.97 5.94
C THR A 513 -80.07 27.30 4.66
N SER A 514 -80.59 26.09 4.75
CA SER A 514 -81.19 25.36 3.63
C SER A 514 -82.72 25.42 3.66
N THR A 515 -83.34 25.47 2.47
CA THR A 515 -84.80 25.39 2.38
C THR A 515 -85.31 23.99 2.69
N ARG A 516 -86.23 23.87 3.66
CA ARG A 516 -86.94 22.65 4.03
C ARG A 516 -88.41 22.78 3.79
N PRO A 517 -89.22 21.75 3.58
CA PRO A 517 -90.66 21.89 3.25
C PRO A 517 -91.48 22.71 4.21
N TYR A 518 -91.07 22.76 5.46
CA TYR A 518 -91.74 23.47 6.51
C TYR A 518 -91.05 24.83 6.88
N GLN A 519 -89.88 25.10 6.24
CA GLN A 519 -89.06 26.24 6.61
C GLN A 519 -88.29 26.73 5.41
N LYS A 520 -88.49 28.01 5.04
CA LYS A 520 -87.66 28.68 4.06
C LYS A 520 -86.28 28.93 4.64
N ALA A 521 -85.26 28.83 3.78
CA ALA A 521 -83.88 29.20 4.15
C ALA A 521 -83.85 30.52 4.89
N MET A 522 -83.23 30.55 6.05
CA MET A 522 -83.09 31.80 6.81
C MET A 522 -81.93 32.64 6.28
N PRO A 523 -81.98 33.95 6.38
CA PRO A 523 -80.78 34.79 6.18
C PRO A 523 -79.67 34.35 7.13
N LEU A 524 -78.41 34.49 6.68
CA LEU A 524 -77.20 34.03 7.43
C LEU A 524 -77.09 34.65 8.82
N GLU A 525 -77.50 35.95 8.92
CA GLU A 525 -77.52 36.69 10.18
C GLU A 525 -78.47 36.02 11.19
N LYS A 526 -79.64 35.63 10.76
CA LYS A 526 -80.66 34.96 11.62
C LYS A 526 -80.24 33.53 11.99
N ALA A 527 -79.60 32.83 11.06
CA ALA A 527 -79.01 31.52 11.35
C ALA A 527 -77.94 31.62 12.44
N MET A 528 -77.05 32.64 12.35
CA MET A 528 -76.05 32.86 13.38
C MET A 528 -76.61 33.31 14.72
N GLU A 529 -77.70 34.09 14.78
CA GLU A 529 -78.39 34.42 16.01
C GLU A 529 -78.92 33.14 16.70
N ILE A 530 -79.49 32.19 15.93
CA ILE A 530 -79.95 30.93 16.45
C ILE A 530 -78.76 30.10 17.01
N LEU A 531 -77.66 29.99 16.26
CA LEU A 531 -76.49 29.29 16.71
C LEU A 531 -75.92 29.93 17.99
N ASP A 532 -75.91 31.21 18.11
CA ASP A 532 -75.51 31.94 19.33
C ASP A 532 -76.37 31.59 20.54
N THR A 533 -77.71 31.45 20.35
CA THR A 533 -78.60 30.99 21.45
C THR A 533 -78.40 29.56 21.84
N LEU A 534 -77.90 28.76 20.92
CA LEU A 534 -77.57 27.31 21.15
C LEU A 534 -76.15 27.12 21.71
N THR A 535 -75.28 28.14 21.66
CA THR A 535 -73.92 28.09 22.14
C THR A 535 -73.84 27.86 23.65
N GLY A 536 -73.02 26.90 24.08
CA GLY A 536 -72.83 26.49 25.47
C GLY A 536 -73.94 25.57 26.01
N ALA A 537 -75.08 25.40 25.29
CA ALA A 537 -76.11 24.43 25.60
C ALA A 537 -76.06 23.23 24.60
N GLN A 538 -76.32 23.48 23.32
CA GLN A 538 -76.29 22.46 22.29
C GLN A 538 -74.96 22.38 21.59
N LEU A 539 -74.38 23.53 21.26
CA LEU A 539 -73.20 23.66 20.44
C LEU A 539 -71.95 24.09 21.25
N ASP A 540 -70.80 23.57 20.84
CA ASP A 540 -69.49 23.96 21.39
C ASP A 540 -69.21 25.44 21.07
N PRO A 541 -68.92 26.26 22.10
CA PRO A 541 -68.58 27.68 21.90
C PRO A 541 -67.37 27.94 20.98
N GLN A 542 -66.36 27.04 21.03
CA GLN A 542 -65.18 27.17 20.22
C GLN A 542 -65.47 26.90 18.73
N VAL A 543 -66.30 25.90 18.46
CA VAL A 543 -66.69 25.49 17.11
C VAL A 543 -67.57 26.58 16.47
N VAL A 544 -68.54 27.13 17.23
CA VAL A 544 -69.37 28.24 16.73
C VAL A 544 -68.55 29.49 16.47
N ALA A 545 -67.57 29.81 17.33
CA ALA A 545 -66.64 30.92 17.09
C ALA A 545 -65.79 30.70 15.85
N ALA A 546 -65.36 29.48 15.55
CA ALA A 546 -64.67 29.15 14.34
C ALA A 546 -65.53 29.31 13.09
N LEU A 547 -66.77 28.83 13.10
CA LEU A 547 -67.75 29.03 12.02
C LEU A 547 -67.96 30.50 11.74
N ARG A 548 -68.08 31.34 12.78
CA ARG A 548 -68.21 32.79 12.65
C ARG A 548 -67.02 33.41 11.92
N ARG A 549 -65.78 32.97 12.25
CA ARG A 549 -64.56 33.43 11.55
C ARG A 549 -64.54 32.99 10.08
N VAL A 550 -64.98 31.78 9.77
CA VAL A 550 -65.12 31.29 8.39
C VAL A 550 -66.07 32.18 7.59
N LEU A 551 -67.25 32.47 8.14
CA LEU A 551 -68.22 33.32 7.46
C LEU A 551 -67.73 34.75 7.28
N ALA A 552 -67.06 35.33 8.27
CA ALA A 552 -66.43 36.63 8.17
C ALA A 552 -65.40 36.72 7.05
N LYS A 553 -64.55 35.67 6.89
CA LYS A 553 -63.59 35.56 5.79
C LYS A 553 -64.23 35.47 4.41
N LYS A 554 -65.45 34.96 4.32
CA LYS A 554 -66.27 34.92 3.09
C LYS A 554 -67.00 36.21 2.80
N GLY A 555 -66.77 37.30 3.55
CA GLY A 555 -67.37 38.62 3.34
C GLY A 555 -68.79 38.77 3.85
N VAL A 556 -69.26 37.85 4.64
CA VAL A 556 -70.58 37.95 5.31
C VAL A 556 -70.45 38.88 6.51
N ARG A 557 -71.03 40.08 6.42
CA ARG A 557 -71.12 41.00 7.55
C ARG A 557 -72.21 40.51 8.50
N LEU A 558 -71.82 39.98 9.61
CA LEU A 558 -72.72 39.59 10.70
C LEU A 558 -72.82 40.77 11.65
N GLU A 559 -73.93 41.59 11.51
CA GLU A 559 -74.17 42.66 12.44
C GLU A 559 -74.63 42.09 13.78
N GLY A 560 -73.90 42.41 14.86
CA GLY A 560 -74.29 42.07 16.23
C GLY A 560 -73.14 41.58 17.12
N HIS A 561 -72.27 42.52 17.56
CA HIS A 561 -71.35 42.29 18.64
C HIS A 561 -72.01 42.59 19.98
N ARG A 562 -72.37 41.52 20.73
CA ARG A 562 -72.30 41.59 22.20
C ARG A 562 -70.97 41.00 22.65
N GLN A 563 -70.18 41.85 23.33
CA GLN A 563 -68.84 41.43 23.89
C GLN A 563 -69.00 40.22 24.78
N PRO A 564 -67.98 39.34 24.82
CA PRO A 564 -67.97 38.17 25.72
C PRO A 564 -67.96 38.67 27.17
N VAL A 565 -68.92 38.19 27.96
CA VAL A 565 -68.92 38.29 29.42
C VAL A 565 -67.56 37.72 29.93
N LYS A 566 -66.76 38.58 30.54
CA LYS A 566 -65.61 38.14 31.30
C LYS A 566 -66.11 37.23 32.41
N LEU A 567 -65.84 35.95 32.30
CA LEU A 567 -65.81 35.04 33.43
C LEU A 567 -64.62 35.40 34.30
N ALA A 568 -64.89 35.95 35.46
CA ALA A 568 -63.92 36.18 36.51
C ALA A 568 -63.37 34.83 37.03
N SER A 569 -62.07 34.79 37.19
CA SER A 569 -61.14 33.91 37.88
C SER A 569 -61.63 32.59 38.42
#